data_c39fa8e3a7a325531f611deca3d8db37
#
_entry.id   c39fa8e3a7a325531f611deca3d8db37
#
_cell.length_a   1.000
_cell.length_b   1.000
_cell.length_c   1.000
_cell.angle_alpha   90.00
_cell.angle_beta   90.00
_cell.angle_gamma   90.00
#
_symmetry.space_group_name_H-M   'P 1'
#
loop_
_entity.id
_entity.type
_entity.pdbx_description
1 polymer ?
#
loop_
_entity_poly.entity_id
_entity_poly.type
_entity_poly.pdbx_seq_one_letter_code
_entity_poly.pdbx_strand_id
1 'polypeptide(L)'
;MMKTKTFQEKWTLLTKYENKTVLTKKHVKIISVFANDKDALIRGRCAKLLVNASTSKAKHVLLTLAGDKDALVRTDAYDSLSGVPSKNVQKFLKQAIIHESNALARSYAILSWADITQTLGVRKKQKKFLKQLKKLPNMKKSEHCMLSFYYAKYLFGHKKSLKKLLAFLNSSDYQIRCSALNVLQDIASPENRQYIEPSLEQLLQQEVCASVNKNATELLQYIKTI
;
A
#
# COMPACT_ATOMS: atom_id res chain seq x y z
N MET A 1 -6.88 -14.87 29.28
CA MET A 1 -7.00 -16.02 28.34
C MET A 1 -6.46 -15.79 26.94
N MET A 2 -6.58 -14.60 26.28
CA MET A 2 -6.06 -14.41 24.88
C MET A 2 -4.52 -14.33 24.78
N LYS A 3 -3.83 -13.80 25.79
CA LYS A 3 -2.36 -13.68 25.77
C LYS A 3 -1.60 -15.00 25.87
N THR A 4 -2.26 -16.09 26.29
CA THR A 4 -1.66 -17.42 26.47
C THR A 4 -1.74 -18.30 25.23
N LYS A 5 -2.39 -17.86 24.14
CA LYS A 5 -2.51 -18.62 22.88
C LYS A 5 -1.15 -18.79 22.20
N THR A 6 -0.94 -19.97 21.63
CA THR A 6 0.20 -20.28 20.77
C THR A 6 0.18 -19.43 19.49
N PHE A 7 1.29 -19.36 18.77
CA PHE A 7 1.35 -18.72 17.46
C PHE A 7 0.26 -19.27 16.51
N GLN A 8 0.18 -20.60 16.40
CA GLN A 8 -0.76 -21.26 15.49
C GLN A 8 -2.23 -20.95 15.82
N GLU A 9 -2.60 -20.93 17.10
CA GLU A 9 -3.96 -20.57 17.52
C GLU A 9 -4.32 -19.12 17.20
N LYS A 10 -3.37 -18.18 17.38
CA LYS A 10 -3.56 -16.76 17.02
C LYS A 10 -3.68 -16.62 15.51
N TRP A 11 -2.79 -17.26 14.76
CA TRP A 11 -2.78 -17.24 13.30
C TRP A 11 -4.11 -17.75 12.72
N THR A 12 -4.54 -18.94 13.15
CA THR A 12 -5.81 -19.54 12.74
C THR A 12 -7.02 -18.64 13.07
N LEU A 13 -7.00 -18.00 14.25
CA LEU A 13 -8.08 -17.08 14.63
C LEU A 13 -8.10 -15.83 13.72
N LEU A 14 -6.94 -15.25 13.41
CA LEU A 14 -6.83 -14.09 12.53
C LEU A 14 -7.24 -14.45 11.09
N THR A 15 -6.87 -15.66 10.59
CA THR A 15 -7.29 -16.15 9.27
C THR A 15 -8.81 -16.17 9.11
N LYS A 16 -9.55 -16.52 10.17
CA LYS A 16 -11.03 -16.49 10.14
C LYS A 16 -11.60 -15.09 9.92
N TYR A 17 -10.82 -14.04 10.15
CA TYR A 17 -11.25 -12.66 9.96
C TYR A 17 -10.92 -12.10 8.58
N GLU A 18 -10.00 -12.74 7.81
CA GLU A 18 -9.62 -12.27 6.46
C GLU A 18 -10.79 -12.29 5.47
N ASN A 19 -11.64 -13.29 5.58
CA ASN A 19 -12.80 -13.43 4.70
C ASN A 19 -14.00 -12.54 5.10
N LYS A 20 -13.79 -11.62 6.07
CA LYS A 20 -14.84 -10.70 6.51
C LYS A 20 -14.69 -9.35 5.84
N THR A 21 -15.68 -8.95 5.08
CA THR A 21 -15.74 -7.63 4.45
C THR A 21 -15.84 -6.50 5.47
N VAL A 22 -16.44 -6.77 6.65
CA VAL A 22 -16.58 -5.79 7.73
C VAL A 22 -16.23 -6.42 9.08
N LEU A 23 -15.36 -5.75 9.82
CA LEU A 23 -14.99 -6.16 11.18
C LEU A 23 -15.90 -5.51 12.22
N THR A 24 -16.50 -6.33 13.09
CA THR A 24 -17.28 -5.85 14.23
C THR A 24 -16.37 -5.26 15.33
N LYS A 25 -16.96 -4.49 16.26
CA LYS A 25 -16.25 -3.98 17.45
C LYS A 25 -15.56 -5.11 18.26
N LYS A 26 -16.19 -6.31 18.32
CA LYS A 26 -15.62 -7.49 19.00
C LYS A 26 -14.36 -7.98 18.28
N HIS A 27 -14.37 -8.06 16.94
CA HIS A 27 -13.19 -8.43 16.15
C HIS A 27 -12.05 -7.43 16.36
N VAL A 28 -12.32 -6.14 16.27
CA VAL A 28 -11.32 -5.08 16.50
C VAL A 28 -10.73 -5.17 17.91
N LYS A 29 -11.53 -5.49 18.94
CA LYS A 29 -11.03 -5.70 20.31
C LYS A 29 -10.03 -6.86 20.38
N ILE A 30 -10.32 -7.99 19.74
CA ILE A 30 -9.43 -9.16 19.69
C ILE A 30 -8.14 -8.82 18.93
N ILE A 31 -8.25 -8.23 17.75
CA ILE A 31 -7.09 -7.81 16.93
C ILE A 31 -6.22 -6.83 17.71
N SER A 32 -6.81 -5.88 18.44
CA SER A 32 -6.07 -4.91 19.27
C SER A 32 -5.19 -5.57 20.37
N VAL A 33 -5.60 -6.73 20.88
CA VAL A 33 -4.78 -7.51 21.82
C VAL A 33 -3.57 -8.11 21.12
N PHE A 34 -3.78 -8.72 19.95
CA PHE A 34 -2.72 -9.36 19.16
C PHE A 34 -1.80 -8.36 18.44
N ALA A 35 -2.23 -7.12 18.26
CA ALA A 35 -1.39 -6.04 17.76
C ALA A 35 -0.18 -5.70 18.68
N ASN A 36 -0.19 -6.21 19.93
CA ASN A 36 0.93 -6.11 20.87
C ASN A 36 1.65 -7.46 21.05
N ASP A 37 1.50 -8.40 20.11
CA ASP A 37 2.15 -9.70 20.20
C ASP A 37 3.68 -9.57 20.09
N LYS A 38 4.40 -10.51 20.71
CA LYS A 38 5.86 -10.58 20.58
C LYS A 38 6.30 -10.88 19.14
N ASP A 39 5.48 -11.61 18.39
CA ASP A 39 5.75 -12.03 17.03
C ASP A 39 5.32 -10.96 16.02
N ALA A 40 6.27 -10.53 15.18
CA ALA A 40 6.02 -9.51 14.16
C ALA A 40 5.00 -9.95 13.09
N LEU A 41 4.98 -11.24 12.75
CA LEU A 41 4.01 -11.77 11.77
C LEU A 41 2.57 -11.63 12.28
N ILE A 42 2.35 -11.88 13.58
CA ILE A 42 1.04 -11.67 14.21
C ILE A 42 0.66 -10.19 14.19
N ARG A 43 1.61 -9.30 14.53
CA ARG A 43 1.34 -7.85 14.53
C ARG A 43 1.06 -7.32 13.11
N GLY A 44 1.85 -7.73 12.10
CA GLY A 44 1.63 -7.36 10.70
C GLY A 44 0.27 -7.84 10.18
N ARG A 45 -0.08 -9.11 10.49
CA ARG A 45 -1.41 -9.62 10.14
C ARG A 45 -2.55 -8.82 10.79
N CYS A 46 -2.37 -8.38 12.03
CA CYS A 46 -3.32 -7.47 12.67
C CYS A 46 -3.48 -6.15 11.92
N ALA A 47 -2.38 -5.58 11.44
CA ALA A 47 -2.42 -4.36 10.63
C ALA A 47 -3.25 -4.58 9.36
N LYS A 48 -2.95 -5.62 8.56
CA LYS A 48 -3.68 -5.95 7.32
C LYS A 48 -5.18 -6.11 7.54
N LEU A 49 -5.58 -6.80 8.60
CA LEU A 49 -6.99 -7.01 8.92
C LEU A 49 -7.72 -5.70 9.22
N LEU A 50 -7.06 -4.74 9.85
CA LEU A 50 -7.69 -3.50 10.29
C LEU A 50 -8.04 -2.54 9.16
N VAL A 51 -7.59 -2.78 7.92
CA VAL A 51 -8.05 -2.03 6.74
C VAL A 51 -9.57 -2.11 6.58
N ASN A 52 -10.17 -3.24 6.98
CA ASN A 52 -11.62 -3.49 6.92
C ASN A 52 -12.40 -2.94 8.14
N ALA A 53 -11.80 -2.06 8.94
CA ALA A 53 -12.40 -1.54 10.16
C ALA A 53 -12.37 -0.01 10.23
N SER A 54 -13.52 0.63 9.99
CA SER A 54 -13.67 2.10 10.03
C SER A 54 -13.86 2.68 11.45
N THR A 55 -13.34 2.04 12.50
CA THR A 55 -13.52 2.49 13.88
C THR A 55 -12.35 3.35 14.35
N SER A 56 -12.61 4.30 15.27
CA SER A 56 -11.56 5.10 15.93
C SER A 56 -10.52 4.21 16.62
N LYS A 57 -10.93 3.06 17.16
CA LYS A 57 -10.04 2.09 17.79
C LYS A 57 -9.11 1.42 16.77
N ALA A 58 -9.64 1.00 15.62
CA ALA A 58 -8.83 0.42 14.54
C ALA A 58 -7.78 1.42 14.05
N LYS A 59 -8.18 2.66 13.81
CA LYS A 59 -7.27 3.74 13.43
C LYS A 59 -6.17 3.96 14.48
N HIS A 60 -6.51 3.97 15.78
CA HIS A 60 -5.51 4.10 16.84
C HIS A 60 -4.50 2.96 16.83
N VAL A 61 -4.97 1.70 16.69
CA VAL A 61 -4.10 0.53 16.60
C VAL A 61 -3.19 0.61 15.37
N LEU A 62 -3.71 1.00 14.20
CA LEU A 62 -2.90 1.18 12.99
C LEU A 62 -1.82 2.25 13.16
N LEU A 63 -2.13 3.38 13.79
CA LEU A 63 -1.14 4.42 14.09
C LEU A 63 -0.05 3.93 15.06
N THR A 64 -0.39 3.05 16.00
CA THR A 64 0.59 2.41 16.90
C THR A 64 1.49 1.44 16.11
N LEU A 65 0.91 0.56 15.28
CA LEU A 65 1.67 -0.39 14.44
C LEU A 65 2.53 0.31 13.37
N ALA A 66 2.12 1.49 12.92
CA ALA A 66 2.92 2.33 12.03
C ALA A 66 4.20 2.89 12.69
N GLY A 67 4.35 2.76 14.00
CA GLY A 67 5.57 3.02 14.77
C GLY A 67 6.28 1.75 15.25
N ASP A 68 5.94 0.57 14.73
CA ASP A 68 6.54 -0.69 15.15
C ASP A 68 8.05 -0.75 14.86
N LYS A 69 8.78 -1.49 15.67
CA LYS A 69 10.22 -1.74 15.46
C LYS A 69 10.51 -2.52 14.16
N ASP A 70 9.60 -3.41 13.77
CA ASP A 70 9.71 -4.22 12.55
C ASP A 70 9.21 -3.44 11.34
N ALA A 71 10.04 -3.36 10.29
CA ALA A 71 9.73 -2.59 9.09
C ALA A 71 8.56 -3.18 8.28
N LEU A 72 8.37 -4.51 8.28
CA LEU A 72 7.25 -5.13 7.59
C LEU A 72 5.93 -4.85 8.30
N VAL A 73 5.91 -4.82 9.63
CA VAL A 73 4.73 -4.40 10.40
C VAL A 73 4.38 -2.94 10.11
N ARG A 74 5.39 -2.05 10.02
CA ARG A 74 5.14 -0.65 9.63
C ARG A 74 4.61 -0.56 8.20
N THR A 75 5.15 -1.36 7.27
CA THR A 75 4.67 -1.44 5.89
C THR A 75 3.19 -1.80 5.83
N ASP A 76 2.80 -2.89 6.49
CA ASP A 76 1.41 -3.35 6.56
C ASP A 76 0.48 -2.31 7.21
N ALA A 77 0.98 -1.61 8.23
CA ALA A 77 0.22 -0.55 8.91
C ALA A 77 0.05 0.70 8.03
N TYR A 78 1.10 1.13 7.31
CA TYR A 78 1.00 2.25 6.37
C TYR A 78 0.00 1.94 5.26
N ASP A 79 0.07 0.75 4.67
CA ASP A 79 -0.87 0.29 3.65
C ASP A 79 -2.32 0.40 4.13
N SER A 80 -2.60 -0.19 5.29
CA SER A 80 -3.94 -0.23 5.88
C SER A 80 -4.47 1.13 6.33
N LEU A 81 -3.61 2.14 6.54
CA LEU A 81 -4.03 3.50 6.87
C LEU A 81 -4.77 4.20 5.72
N SER A 82 -4.59 3.75 4.46
CA SER A 82 -5.38 4.24 3.31
C SER A 82 -6.89 4.02 3.50
N GLY A 83 -7.28 2.93 4.17
CA GLY A 83 -8.67 2.60 4.48
C GLY A 83 -9.34 3.47 5.55
N VAL A 84 -8.59 4.35 6.25
CA VAL A 84 -9.12 5.25 7.29
C VAL A 84 -8.76 6.73 7.04
N PRO A 85 -9.15 7.28 5.88
CA PRO A 85 -8.71 8.60 5.45
C PRO A 85 -9.13 9.71 6.40
N SER A 86 -8.16 10.52 6.83
CA SER A 86 -8.41 11.73 7.62
C SER A 86 -7.22 12.69 7.54
N LYS A 87 -7.46 13.98 7.83
CA LYS A 87 -6.38 14.99 7.87
C LYS A 87 -5.26 14.62 8.86
N ASN A 88 -5.61 13.99 10.00
CA ASN A 88 -4.64 13.57 11.00
C ASN A 88 -3.76 12.42 10.48
N VAL A 89 -4.36 11.40 9.83
CA VAL A 89 -3.61 10.30 9.20
C VAL A 89 -2.72 10.84 8.09
N GLN A 90 -3.23 11.74 7.24
CA GLN A 90 -2.43 12.38 6.19
C GLN A 90 -1.21 13.12 6.77
N LYS A 91 -1.40 13.88 7.86
CA LYS A 91 -0.30 14.59 8.54
C LYS A 91 0.71 13.61 9.14
N PHE A 92 0.23 12.54 9.78
CA PHE A 92 1.06 11.49 10.34
C PHE A 92 1.92 10.83 9.24
N LEU A 93 1.32 10.41 8.12
CA LEU A 93 2.05 9.78 7.01
C LEU A 93 3.12 10.70 6.43
N LYS A 94 2.88 12.01 6.34
CA LYS A 94 3.92 12.95 5.91
C LYS A 94 5.14 12.95 6.83
N GLN A 95 4.94 12.86 8.14
CA GLN A 95 6.05 12.75 9.09
C GLN A 95 6.74 11.37 8.96
N ALA A 96 5.96 10.31 8.88
CA ALA A 96 6.48 8.97 8.66
C ALA A 96 7.36 8.90 7.40
N ILE A 97 6.91 9.41 6.25
CA ILE A 97 7.68 9.44 5.00
C ILE A 97 9.04 10.12 5.17
N ILE A 98 9.12 11.21 5.95
CA ILE A 98 10.36 11.96 6.17
C ILE A 98 11.36 11.14 6.99
N HIS A 99 10.88 10.45 8.04
CA HIS A 99 11.72 9.78 9.04
C HIS A 99 11.91 8.28 8.80
N GLU A 100 11.10 7.65 7.94
CA GLU A 100 11.22 6.22 7.63
C GLU A 100 12.54 5.91 6.92
N SER A 101 13.33 5.00 7.49
CA SER A 101 14.61 4.56 6.93
C SER A 101 14.48 3.38 5.96
N ASN A 102 13.47 2.52 6.18
CA ASN A 102 13.24 1.37 5.32
C ASN A 102 12.54 1.82 4.02
N ALA A 103 13.13 1.46 2.87
CA ALA A 103 12.65 1.91 1.56
C ALA A 103 11.26 1.36 1.21
N LEU A 104 10.98 0.09 1.54
CA LEU A 104 9.68 -0.54 1.30
C LEU A 104 8.61 0.13 2.16
N ALA A 105 8.83 0.25 3.46
CA ALA A 105 7.88 0.91 4.36
C ALA A 105 7.62 2.37 3.95
N ARG A 106 8.68 3.12 3.58
CA ARG A 106 8.52 4.49 3.06
C ARG A 106 7.67 4.54 1.81
N SER A 107 7.84 3.58 0.89
CA SER A 107 7.05 3.54 -0.34
C SER A 107 5.56 3.38 -0.06
N TYR A 108 5.19 2.49 0.85
CA TYR A 108 3.79 2.31 1.27
C TYR A 108 3.22 3.53 1.99
N ALA A 109 4.03 4.19 2.83
CA ALA A 109 3.61 5.46 3.43
C ALA A 109 3.33 6.55 2.36
N ILE A 110 4.10 6.57 1.25
CA ILE A 110 3.87 7.50 0.12
C ILE A 110 2.59 7.13 -0.63
N LEU A 111 2.35 5.84 -0.92
CA LEU A 111 1.12 5.37 -1.58
C LEU A 111 -0.10 5.80 -0.78
N SER A 112 -0.18 5.39 0.49
CA SER A 112 -1.32 5.71 1.35
C SER A 112 -1.50 7.21 1.59
N TRP A 113 -0.41 7.98 1.68
CA TRP A 113 -0.51 9.44 1.71
C TRP A 113 -1.12 10.02 0.43
N ALA A 114 -0.77 9.48 -0.73
CA ALA A 114 -1.29 9.94 -2.01
C ALA A 114 -2.79 9.63 -2.14
N ASP A 115 -3.21 8.42 -1.79
CA ASP A 115 -4.60 7.97 -1.82
C ASP A 115 -5.48 8.80 -0.88
N ILE A 116 -5.05 8.99 0.36
CA ILE A 116 -5.75 9.84 1.33
C ILE A 116 -5.84 11.28 0.84
N THR A 117 -4.76 11.79 0.22
CA THR A 117 -4.75 13.15 -0.34
C THR A 117 -5.75 13.29 -1.49
N GLN A 118 -5.87 12.26 -2.33
CA GLN A 118 -6.86 12.20 -3.40
C GLN A 118 -8.29 12.14 -2.82
N THR A 119 -8.53 11.22 -1.89
CA THR A 119 -9.83 11.03 -1.22
C THR A 119 -10.31 12.32 -0.52
N LEU A 120 -9.42 13.04 0.15
CA LEU A 120 -9.73 14.30 0.83
C LEU A 120 -9.87 15.50 -0.13
N GLY A 121 -9.60 15.35 -1.42
CA GLY A 121 -9.68 16.41 -2.42
C GLY A 121 -8.64 17.54 -2.24
N VAL A 122 -7.58 17.32 -1.45
CA VAL A 122 -6.62 18.38 -1.06
C VAL A 122 -5.29 18.34 -1.82
N ARG A 123 -5.23 17.63 -2.96
CA ARG A 123 -4.01 17.44 -3.76
C ARG A 123 -3.28 18.73 -4.13
N LYS A 124 -4.00 19.83 -4.44
CA LYS A 124 -3.38 21.11 -4.77
C LYS A 124 -2.51 21.65 -3.63
N LYS A 125 -2.97 21.50 -2.36
CA LYS A 125 -2.26 21.93 -1.16
C LYS A 125 -1.02 21.08 -0.86
N GLN A 126 -0.90 19.88 -1.45
CA GLN A 126 0.19 18.96 -1.21
C GLN A 126 1.32 19.02 -2.26
N LYS A 127 1.18 19.84 -3.30
CA LYS A 127 2.20 19.96 -4.37
C LYS A 127 3.59 20.34 -3.85
N LYS A 128 3.69 21.16 -2.81
CA LYS A 128 4.97 21.52 -2.19
C LYS A 128 5.65 20.28 -1.56
N PHE A 129 4.90 19.49 -0.80
CA PHE A 129 5.42 18.27 -0.19
C PHE A 129 5.83 17.23 -1.26
N LEU A 130 5.03 17.04 -2.30
CA LEU A 130 5.38 16.18 -3.43
C LEU A 130 6.74 16.55 -4.06
N LYS A 131 7.03 17.87 -4.21
CA LYS A 131 8.35 18.34 -4.69
C LYS A 131 9.48 18.02 -3.71
N GLN A 132 9.19 18.04 -2.40
CA GLN A 132 10.16 17.71 -1.36
C GLN A 132 10.51 16.21 -1.32
N LEU A 133 9.55 15.32 -1.61
CA LEU A 133 9.78 13.87 -1.59
C LEU A 133 11.00 13.46 -2.41
N LYS A 134 11.15 14.01 -3.61
CA LYS A 134 12.27 13.68 -4.50
C LYS A 134 13.65 14.03 -3.93
N LYS A 135 13.69 14.92 -2.94
CA LYS A 135 14.91 15.40 -2.29
C LYS A 135 15.27 14.60 -1.03
N LEU A 136 14.38 13.71 -0.57
CA LEU A 136 14.64 12.88 0.61
C LEU A 136 15.81 11.92 0.34
N PRO A 137 16.59 11.58 1.40
CA PRO A 137 17.70 10.63 1.27
C PRO A 137 17.22 9.30 0.69
N ASN A 138 18.02 8.71 -0.18
CA ASN A 138 17.79 7.41 -0.82
C ASN A 138 16.53 7.27 -1.69
N MET A 139 15.71 8.31 -1.85
CA MET A 139 14.51 8.26 -2.70
C MET A 139 14.83 7.75 -4.10
N LYS A 140 15.84 8.35 -4.76
CA LYS A 140 16.20 8.02 -6.14
C LYS A 140 16.90 6.66 -6.29
N LYS A 141 17.43 6.10 -5.19
CA LYS A 141 18.13 4.81 -5.17
C LYS A 141 17.18 3.62 -5.04
N SER A 142 15.94 3.87 -4.63
CA SER A 142 14.93 2.83 -4.42
C SER A 142 13.85 2.88 -5.49
N GLU A 143 13.70 1.80 -6.25
CA GLU A 143 12.61 1.64 -7.21
C GLU A 143 11.25 1.69 -6.52
N HIS A 144 11.07 1.05 -5.35
CA HIS A 144 9.85 1.15 -4.55
C HIS A 144 9.45 2.62 -4.28
N CYS A 145 10.40 3.43 -3.79
CA CYS A 145 10.15 4.83 -3.51
C CYS A 145 9.87 5.65 -4.78
N MET A 146 10.54 5.36 -5.89
CA MET A 146 10.33 6.07 -7.15
C MET A 146 9.01 5.70 -7.80
N LEU A 147 8.60 4.44 -7.73
CA LEU A 147 7.28 3.97 -8.19
C LEU A 147 6.17 4.72 -7.44
N SER A 148 6.19 4.70 -6.10
CA SER A 148 5.18 5.38 -5.28
C SER A 148 5.20 6.92 -5.49
N PHE A 149 6.37 7.52 -5.73
CA PHE A 149 6.48 8.93 -6.10
C PHE A 149 5.79 9.25 -7.44
N TYR A 150 6.00 8.42 -8.48
CA TYR A 150 5.35 8.65 -9.78
C TYR A 150 3.85 8.38 -9.72
N TYR A 151 3.41 7.41 -8.90
CA TYR A 151 2.00 7.21 -8.59
C TYR A 151 1.37 8.46 -7.98
N ALA A 152 1.95 8.99 -6.90
CA ALA A 152 1.49 10.23 -6.28
C ALA A 152 1.46 11.41 -7.28
N LYS A 153 2.48 11.52 -8.14
CA LYS A 153 2.49 12.53 -9.21
C LYS A 153 1.33 12.36 -10.17
N TYR A 154 1.04 11.14 -10.59
CA TYR A 154 -0.07 10.85 -11.49
C TYR A 154 -1.41 11.24 -10.87
N LEU A 155 -1.68 10.83 -9.64
CA LEU A 155 -2.89 11.18 -8.90
C LEU A 155 -3.04 12.71 -8.74
N PHE A 156 -1.92 13.46 -8.64
CA PHE A 156 -1.95 14.91 -8.50
C PHE A 156 -2.01 15.65 -9.84
N GLY A 157 -2.32 14.93 -10.92
CA GLY A 157 -2.60 15.48 -12.26
C GLY A 157 -1.42 15.53 -13.22
N HIS A 158 -0.25 14.96 -12.85
CA HIS A 158 0.88 14.87 -13.76
C HIS A 158 0.79 13.62 -14.66
N LYS A 159 -0.15 13.62 -15.60
CA LYS A 159 -0.45 12.47 -16.48
C LYS A 159 0.77 11.87 -17.19
N LYS A 160 1.78 12.68 -17.54
CA LYS A 160 3.05 12.18 -18.10
C LYS A 160 3.81 11.20 -17.19
N SER A 161 3.44 11.11 -15.89
CA SER A 161 4.01 10.11 -14.97
C SER A 161 3.61 8.68 -15.30
N LEU A 162 2.52 8.46 -16.05
CA LEU A 162 2.11 7.13 -16.52
C LEU A 162 3.26 6.42 -17.26
N LYS A 163 3.93 7.09 -18.19
CA LYS A 163 5.08 6.53 -18.91
C LYS A 163 6.19 6.04 -17.96
N LYS A 164 6.37 6.71 -16.79
CA LYS A 164 7.36 6.29 -15.80
C LYS A 164 6.86 5.11 -14.97
N LEU A 165 5.56 5.02 -14.70
CA LEU A 165 4.95 3.87 -14.02
C LEU A 165 5.04 2.61 -14.90
N LEU A 166 4.71 2.72 -16.18
CA LEU A 166 4.82 1.61 -17.15
C LEU A 166 6.27 1.09 -17.27
N ALA A 167 7.28 1.97 -17.15
CA ALA A 167 8.67 1.55 -17.22
C ALA A 167 9.08 0.58 -16.08
N PHE A 168 8.39 0.59 -14.93
CA PHE A 168 8.65 -0.37 -13.84
C PHE A 168 8.18 -1.80 -14.14
N LEU A 169 7.36 -2.01 -15.17
CA LEU A 169 7.03 -3.35 -15.67
C LEU A 169 8.27 -4.08 -16.23
N ASN A 170 9.33 -3.35 -16.58
CA ASN A 170 10.59 -3.91 -17.06
C ASN A 170 11.68 -3.97 -15.96
N SER A 171 11.34 -3.81 -14.68
CA SER A 171 12.29 -3.97 -13.58
C SER A 171 12.80 -5.42 -13.52
N SER A 172 14.08 -5.62 -13.20
CA SER A 172 14.63 -6.95 -12.94
C SER A 172 14.03 -7.59 -11.68
N ASP A 173 13.58 -6.77 -10.72
CA ASP A 173 12.93 -7.23 -9.50
C ASP A 173 11.43 -7.51 -9.74
N TYR A 174 11.03 -8.77 -9.60
CA TYR A 174 9.62 -9.17 -9.76
C TYR A 174 8.68 -8.48 -8.75
N GLN A 175 9.17 -8.13 -7.55
CA GLN A 175 8.37 -7.43 -6.55
C GLN A 175 8.03 -6.00 -7.02
N ILE A 176 8.95 -5.35 -7.72
CA ILE A 176 8.70 -4.05 -8.34
C ILE A 176 7.69 -4.18 -9.47
N ARG A 177 7.81 -5.24 -10.32
CA ARG A 177 6.83 -5.49 -11.37
C ARG A 177 5.43 -5.73 -10.81
N CYS A 178 5.30 -6.56 -9.74
CA CYS A 178 4.02 -6.73 -9.03
C CYS A 178 3.49 -5.42 -8.47
N SER A 179 4.35 -4.62 -7.83
CA SER A 179 3.96 -3.31 -7.30
C SER A 179 3.52 -2.34 -8.39
N ALA A 180 4.16 -2.38 -9.57
CA ALA A 180 3.77 -1.58 -10.72
C ALA A 180 2.39 -1.99 -11.24
N LEU A 181 2.10 -3.28 -11.33
CA LEU A 181 0.78 -3.79 -11.72
C LEU A 181 -0.32 -3.32 -10.76
N ASN A 182 -0.07 -3.39 -9.45
CA ASN A 182 -1.04 -2.91 -8.45
C ASN A 182 -1.36 -1.42 -8.63
N VAL A 183 -0.34 -0.56 -8.74
CA VAL A 183 -0.61 0.88 -8.92
C VAL A 183 -1.19 1.20 -10.29
N LEU A 184 -0.92 0.42 -11.33
CA LEU A 184 -1.56 0.58 -12.63
C LEU A 184 -3.04 0.18 -12.58
N GLN A 185 -3.40 -0.85 -11.82
CA GLN A 185 -4.79 -1.23 -11.57
C GLN A 185 -5.57 -0.10 -10.89
N ASP A 186 -4.98 0.54 -9.86
CA ASP A 186 -5.61 1.64 -9.13
C ASP A 186 -5.89 2.89 -9.98
N ILE A 187 -5.12 3.08 -11.06
CA ILE A 187 -5.25 4.25 -11.93
C ILE A 187 -5.83 3.91 -13.31
N ALA A 188 -6.14 2.65 -13.58
CA ALA A 188 -6.71 2.23 -14.85
C ALA A 188 -8.04 2.95 -15.12
N SER A 189 -8.19 3.44 -16.34
CA SER A 189 -9.37 4.16 -16.81
C SER A 189 -9.47 4.08 -18.33
N PRO A 190 -10.65 4.33 -18.92
CA PRO A 190 -10.80 4.34 -20.39
C PRO A 190 -9.79 5.24 -21.09
N GLU A 191 -9.43 6.38 -20.49
CA GLU A 191 -8.54 7.37 -21.10
C GLU A 191 -7.09 6.90 -21.18
N ASN A 192 -6.64 6.02 -20.26
CA ASN A 192 -5.26 5.55 -20.22
C ASN A 192 -5.08 4.09 -20.66
N ARG A 193 -6.18 3.38 -20.92
CA ARG A 193 -6.21 2.00 -21.43
C ARG A 193 -5.25 1.80 -22.62
N GLN A 194 -5.32 2.68 -23.61
CA GLN A 194 -4.50 2.61 -24.83
C GLN A 194 -2.98 2.58 -24.58
N TYR A 195 -2.52 3.00 -23.39
CA TYR A 195 -1.11 2.97 -22.99
C TYR A 195 -0.76 1.78 -22.11
N ILE A 196 -1.72 1.33 -21.27
CA ILE A 196 -1.50 0.25 -20.31
C ILE A 196 -1.62 -1.11 -21.00
N GLU A 197 -2.65 -1.32 -21.82
CA GLU A 197 -2.94 -2.59 -22.49
C GLU A 197 -1.74 -3.12 -23.29
N PRO A 198 -1.12 -2.36 -24.22
CA PRO A 198 0.04 -2.87 -24.97
C PRO A 198 1.25 -3.19 -24.09
N SER A 199 1.44 -2.44 -22.99
CA SER A 199 2.55 -2.69 -22.05
C SER A 199 2.36 -3.98 -21.27
N LEU A 200 1.11 -4.36 -20.95
CA LEU A 200 0.79 -5.63 -20.30
C LEU A 200 0.96 -6.81 -21.28
N GLU A 201 0.51 -6.65 -22.53
CA GLU A 201 0.69 -7.68 -23.56
C GLU A 201 2.17 -7.96 -23.81
N GLN A 202 3.00 -6.91 -23.89
CA GLN A 202 4.45 -7.05 -24.02
C GLN A 202 5.07 -7.74 -22.79
N LEU A 203 4.64 -7.40 -21.57
CA LEU A 203 5.10 -8.04 -20.33
C LEU A 203 4.79 -9.54 -20.37
N LEU A 204 3.57 -9.92 -20.70
CA LEU A 204 3.10 -11.31 -20.71
C LEU A 204 3.84 -12.21 -21.72
N GLN A 205 4.40 -11.64 -22.79
CA GLN A 205 5.17 -12.40 -23.79
C GLN A 205 6.52 -12.92 -23.23
N GLN A 206 7.07 -12.28 -22.20
CA GLN A 206 8.41 -12.59 -21.69
C GLN A 206 8.46 -12.87 -20.18
N GLU A 207 7.32 -12.74 -19.48
CA GLU A 207 7.28 -12.91 -18.03
C GLU A 207 7.28 -14.37 -17.60
N VAL A 208 8.22 -14.73 -16.74
CA VAL A 208 8.39 -16.10 -16.21
C VAL A 208 7.94 -16.23 -14.75
N CYS A 209 7.82 -15.11 -14.02
CA CYS A 209 7.37 -15.13 -12.64
C CYS A 209 5.86 -15.34 -12.56
N ALA A 210 5.42 -16.46 -11.98
CA ALA A 210 4.01 -16.82 -11.90
C ALA A 210 3.13 -15.75 -11.24
N SER A 211 3.62 -15.07 -10.20
CA SER A 211 2.87 -14.00 -9.53
C SER A 211 2.68 -12.78 -10.41
N VAL A 212 3.72 -12.37 -11.16
CA VAL A 212 3.64 -11.23 -12.09
C VAL A 212 2.70 -11.57 -13.24
N ASN A 213 2.85 -12.78 -13.82
CA ASN A 213 2.03 -13.27 -14.92
C ASN A 213 0.53 -13.27 -14.54
N LYS A 214 0.21 -13.83 -13.37
CA LYS A 214 -1.16 -13.82 -12.85
C LYS A 214 -1.72 -12.40 -12.72
N ASN A 215 -1.01 -11.50 -12.03
CA ASN A 215 -1.47 -10.14 -11.79
C ASN A 215 -1.62 -9.35 -13.11
N ALA A 216 -0.70 -9.55 -14.06
CA ALA A 216 -0.76 -8.91 -15.37
C ALA A 216 -1.97 -9.40 -16.18
N THR A 217 -2.25 -10.71 -16.14
CA THR A 217 -3.41 -11.30 -16.82
C THR A 217 -4.73 -10.77 -16.24
N GLU A 218 -4.84 -10.74 -14.90
CA GLU A 218 -6.02 -10.20 -14.21
C GLU A 218 -6.25 -8.72 -14.54
N LEU A 219 -5.17 -7.91 -14.55
CA LEU A 219 -5.25 -6.50 -14.92
C LEU A 219 -5.62 -6.32 -16.39
N LEU A 220 -5.06 -7.12 -17.31
CA LEU A 220 -5.39 -7.05 -18.72
C LEU A 220 -6.86 -7.38 -18.97
N GLN A 221 -7.40 -8.41 -18.29
CA GLN A 221 -8.82 -8.75 -18.33
C GLN A 221 -9.68 -7.59 -17.85
N TYR A 222 -9.34 -7.00 -16.69
CA TYR A 222 -10.06 -5.85 -16.16
C TYR A 222 -10.07 -4.66 -17.11
N ILE A 223 -8.93 -4.31 -17.69
CA ILE A 223 -8.79 -3.18 -18.61
C ILE A 223 -9.63 -3.36 -19.87
N LYS A 224 -9.83 -4.59 -20.34
CA LYS A 224 -10.68 -4.88 -21.50
C LYS A 224 -12.17 -4.66 -21.21
N THR A 225 -12.57 -4.57 -19.96
CA THR A 225 -13.96 -4.34 -19.54
C THR A 225 -14.31 -2.86 -19.29
N ILE A 226 -13.34 -1.96 -19.23
CA ILE A 226 -13.54 -0.54 -18.96
C ILE A 226 -13.47 0.35 -20.19
#